data_726614c35abcb6638fa13c08559dd2ef
#
_entry.id   726614c35abcb6638fa13c08559dd2ef
#
_cell.length_a   1.000
_cell.length_b   1.000
_cell.length_c   1.000
_cell.angle_alpha   90.00
_cell.angle_beta   90.00
_cell.angle_gamma   90.00
#
_symmetry.space_group_name_H-M   'P 1'
#
loop_
_entity.id
_entity.type
_entity.pdbx_description
1 polymer ?
#
loop_
_entity_poly.entity_id
_entity_poly.type
_entity_poly.pdbx_seq_one_letter_code
_entity_poly.pdbx_strand_id
1 'polypeptide(L)'
;MSVSILVVDDETDVADLFRQRFRREARQGTYVLHFAFSGEEALEKLAKDFEPQLIVILSDINMPGMDGLALLREIKTRRPDMPVMMVTAYGDDERRRMADEYGAAEFITKPVDFDLLKAQLRQLPGMAS
;
A
#
# COMPACT_ATOMS: atom_id res chain seq x y z
N MET A 1 -16.94 -10.44 -1.91
CA MET A 1 -16.94 -9.22 -1.09
C MET A 1 -15.80 -8.31 -1.56
N SER A 2 -16.08 -7.04 -1.81
CA SER A 2 -15.07 -6.10 -2.30
C SER A 2 -14.36 -5.40 -1.16
N VAL A 3 -13.06 -5.14 -1.35
CA VAL A 3 -12.27 -4.35 -0.41
C VAL A 3 -11.43 -3.35 -1.20
N SER A 4 -11.04 -2.26 -0.55
CA SER A 4 -10.21 -1.22 -1.16
C SER A 4 -8.75 -1.39 -0.77
N ILE A 5 -7.86 -1.07 -1.72
CA ILE A 5 -6.43 -1.02 -1.52
C ILE A 5 -5.96 0.37 -1.95
N LEU A 6 -5.19 1.04 -1.10
CA LEU A 6 -4.59 2.32 -1.44
C LEU A 6 -3.12 2.10 -1.79
N VAL A 7 -2.74 2.50 -3.01
CA VAL A 7 -1.35 2.40 -3.48
C VAL A 7 -0.77 3.82 -3.53
N VAL A 8 0.34 4.03 -2.84
CA VAL A 8 1.00 5.33 -2.75
C VAL A 8 2.37 5.24 -3.41
N ASP A 9 2.55 5.96 -4.51
CA ASP A 9 3.80 6.01 -5.24
C ASP A 9 3.79 7.27 -6.11
N ASP A 10 4.88 8.00 -6.15
CA ASP A 10 4.95 9.25 -6.92
C ASP A 10 5.09 9.01 -8.44
N GLU A 11 5.39 7.78 -8.86
CA GLU A 11 5.49 7.43 -10.26
C GLU A 11 4.14 6.97 -10.81
N THR A 12 3.60 7.72 -11.77
CA THR A 12 2.29 7.39 -12.36
C THR A 12 2.31 6.06 -13.12
N ASP A 13 3.46 5.67 -13.64
CA ASP A 13 3.61 4.38 -14.33
C ASP A 13 3.32 3.20 -13.41
N VAL A 14 3.61 3.34 -12.12
CA VAL A 14 3.34 2.30 -11.14
C VAL A 14 1.83 2.09 -10.99
N ALA A 15 1.06 3.18 -10.97
CA ALA A 15 -0.40 3.08 -10.93
C ALA A 15 -0.95 2.31 -12.14
N ASP A 16 -0.45 2.62 -13.32
CA ASP A 16 -0.86 1.92 -14.54
C ASP A 16 -0.53 0.45 -14.49
N LEU A 17 0.64 0.11 -13.96
CA LEU A 17 1.07 -1.28 -13.82
C LEU A 17 0.14 -2.03 -12.86
N PHE A 18 -0.20 -1.43 -11.73
CA PHE A 18 -1.13 -2.03 -10.78
C PHE A 18 -2.51 -2.24 -11.41
N ARG A 19 -3.03 -1.27 -12.14
CA ARG A 19 -4.31 -1.41 -12.83
C ARG A 19 -4.29 -2.58 -13.80
N GLN A 20 -3.20 -2.74 -14.54
CA GLN A 20 -3.05 -3.81 -15.51
C GLN A 20 -2.98 -5.18 -14.81
N ARG A 21 -2.18 -5.28 -13.76
CA ARG A 21 -1.96 -6.56 -13.07
C ARG A 21 -3.14 -6.99 -12.19
N PHE A 22 -3.98 -6.06 -11.78
CA PHE A 22 -5.16 -6.34 -10.98
C PHE A 22 -6.45 -6.28 -11.80
N ARG A 23 -6.35 -6.29 -13.13
CA ARG A 23 -7.52 -6.15 -14.00
C ARG A 23 -8.58 -7.23 -13.73
N ARG A 24 -8.15 -8.47 -13.55
CA ARG A 24 -9.08 -9.58 -13.28
C ARG A 24 -9.82 -9.35 -11.96
N GLU A 25 -9.09 -9.05 -10.92
CA GLU A 25 -9.68 -8.83 -9.60
C GLU A 25 -10.61 -7.64 -9.58
N ALA A 26 -10.26 -6.58 -10.31
CA ALA A 26 -11.12 -5.41 -10.43
C ALA A 26 -12.44 -5.76 -11.14
N ARG A 27 -12.37 -6.56 -12.21
CA ARG A 27 -13.57 -6.99 -12.93
C ARG A 27 -14.47 -7.88 -12.08
N GLN A 28 -13.87 -8.72 -11.25
CA GLN A 28 -14.60 -9.61 -10.35
C GLN A 28 -15.13 -8.87 -9.11
N GLY A 29 -14.72 -7.61 -8.93
CA GLY A 29 -15.11 -6.84 -7.76
C GLY A 29 -14.42 -7.26 -6.48
N THR A 30 -13.30 -8.00 -6.58
CA THR A 30 -12.55 -8.44 -5.40
C THR A 30 -11.79 -7.28 -4.77
N TYR A 31 -11.07 -6.50 -5.60
CA TYR A 31 -10.30 -5.36 -5.15
C TYR A 31 -10.69 -4.10 -5.90
N VAL A 32 -10.82 -3.00 -5.17
CA VAL A 32 -10.94 -1.66 -5.74
C VAL A 32 -9.63 -0.93 -5.42
N LEU A 33 -8.89 -0.54 -6.46
CA LEU A 33 -7.63 0.16 -6.30
C LEU A 33 -7.84 1.66 -6.23
N HIS A 34 -7.19 2.29 -5.27
CA HIS A 34 -7.12 3.74 -5.15
C HIS A 34 -5.65 4.14 -5.20
N PHE A 35 -5.35 5.30 -5.73
CA PHE A 35 -3.98 5.74 -5.90
C PHE A 35 -3.78 7.11 -5.28
N ALA A 36 -2.62 7.30 -4.65
CA ALA A 36 -2.14 8.60 -4.19
C ALA A 36 -0.71 8.76 -4.70
N PHE A 37 -0.37 9.94 -5.17
CA PHE A 37 0.94 10.18 -5.79
C PHE A 37 1.88 10.95 -4.87
N SER A 38 1.51 11.11 -3.62
CA SER A 38 2.34 11.70 -2.57
C SER A 38 1.83 11.24 -1.21
N GLY A 39 2.65 11.40 -0.18
CA GLY A 39 2.22 11.11 1.19
C GLY A 39 1.10 12.03 1.64
N GLU A 40 1.20 13.30 1.27
CA GLU A 40 0.18 14.29 1.60
C GLU A 40 -1.17 13.93 0.99
N GLU A 41 -1.19 13.52 -0.28
CA GLU A 41 -2.41 13.08 -0.95
C GLU A 41 -2.98 11.84 -0.27
N ALA A 42 -2.12 10.91 0.12
CA ALA A 42 -2.56 9.71 0.82
C ALA A 42 -3.28 10.06 2.13
N LEU A 43 -2.74 11.00 2.89
CA LEU A 43 -3.36 11.42 4.15
C LEU A 43 -4.68 12.12 3.92
N GLU A 44 -4.81 12.92 2.86
CA GLU A 44 -6.08 13.54 2.49
C GLU A 44 -7.14 12.46 2.20
N LYS A 45 -6.76 11.43 1.47
CA LYS A 45 -7.67 10.32 1.15
C LYS A 45 -8.07 9.54 2.39
N LEU A 46 -7.12 9.35 3.32
CA LEU A 46 -7.41 8.64 4.57
C LEU A 46 -8.36 9.40 5.50
N ALA A 47 -8.47 10.71 5.35
CA ALA A 47 -9.41 11.52 6.12
C ALA A 47 -10.85 11.27 5.69
N LYS A 48 -11.07 10.61 4.57
CA LYS A 48 -12.40 10.30 4.02
C LYS A 48 -12.66 8.81 4.15
N ASP A 49 -13.95 8.44 4.13
CA ASP A 49 -14.31 7.03 4.15
C ASP A 49 -14.05 6.40 2.78
N PHE A 50 -13.61 5.15 2.81
CA PHE A 50 -13.42 4.36 1.59
C PHE A 50 -14.61 3.45 1.37
N GLU A 51 -15.08 3.40 0.13
CA GLU A 51 -16.10 2.46 -0.32
C GLU A 51 -15.56 1.65 -1.49
N PRO A 52 -15.41 0.34 -1.37
CA PRO A 52 -15.56 -0.47 -0.15
C PRO A 52 -14.46 -0.21 0.88
N GLN A 53 -14.55 -0.86 2.03
CA GLN A 53 -13.66 -0.63 3.16
C GLN A 53 -12.18 -0.82 2.77
N LEU A 54 -11.35 0.12 3.19
CA LEU A 54 -9.89 0.03 3.01
C LEU A 54 -9.31 -1.02 3.94
N ILE A 55 -8.51 -1.94 3.39
CA ILE A 55 -7.92 -3.03 4.19
C ILE A 55 -6.40 -2.95 4.28
N VAL A 56 -5.75 -2.23 3.39
CA VAL A 56 -4.28 -2.16 3.36
C VAL A 56 -3.83 -0.94 2.57
N ILE A 57 -2.67 -0.42 2.94
CA ILE A 57 -1.99 0.65 2.21
C ILE A 57 -0.65 0.09 1.76
N LEU A 58 -0.34 0.22 0.46
CA LEU A 58 0.97 -0.08 -0.09
C LEU A 58 1.66 1.23 -0.40
N SER A 59 2.84 1.45 0.15
CA SER A 59 3.56 2.71 -0.06
C SER A 59 5.01 2.48 -0.44
N ASP A 60 5.47 3.20 -1.46
CA ASP A 60 6.89 3.32 -1.74
C ASP A 60 7.57 4.04 -0.58
N ILE A 61 8.78 3.65 -0.25
CA ILE A 61 9.58 4.34 0.78
C ILE A 61 10.13 5.64 0.23
N ASN A 62 10.63 5.62 -1.01
CA ASN A 62 11.33 6.77 -1.60
C ASN A 62 10.37 7.64 -2.40
N MET A 63 9.93 8.74 -1.80
CA MET A 63 9.08 9.73 -2.45
C MET A 63 9.56 11.14 -2.09
N PRO A 64 9.44 12.12 -3.00
CA PRO A 64 9.79 13.50 -2.67
C PRO A 64 8.83 14.08 -1.65
N GLY A 65 9.30 15.04 -0.86
CA GLY A 65 8.51 15.61 0.22
C GLY A 65 8.36 14.63 1.37
N MET A 66 7.12 14.29 1.71
CA MET A 66 6.86 13.27 2.74
C MET A 66 7.21 11.90 2.16
N ASP A 67 8.26 11.25 2.66
CA ASP A 67 8.63 9.92 2.20
C ASP A 67 7.74 8.85 2.84
N GLY A 68 7.96 7.59 2.41
CA GLY A 68 7.14 6.48 2.89
C GLY A 68 7.29 6.20 4.37
N LEU A 69 8.45 6.47 4.97
CA LEU A 69 8.64 6.27 6.41
C LEU A 69 7.84 7.29 7.22
N ALA A 70 7.87 8.56 6.81
CA ALA A 70 7.07 9.59 7.46
C ALA A 70 5.57 9.30 7.31
N LEU A 71 5.16 8.86 6.12
CA LEU A 71 3.77 8.48 5.87
C LEU A 71 3.35 7.32 6.77
N LEU A 72 4.19 6.29 6.89
CA LEU A 72 3.91 5.14 7.75
C LEU A 72 3.66 5.56 9.19
N ARG A 73 4.49 6.44 9.72
CA ARG A 73 4.32 6.94 11.09
C ARG A 73 2.99 7.67 11.26
N GLU A 74 2.63 8.52 10.28
CA GLU A 74 1.35 9.24 10.32
C GLU A 74 0.16 8.30 10.24
N ILE A 75 0.23 7.30 9.38
CA ILE A 75 -0.85 6.30 9.25
C ILE A 75 -1.03 5.57 10.59
N LYS A 76 0.06 5.13 11.19
CA LYS A 76 -0.01 4.37 12.44
C LYS A 76 -0.51 5.23 13.60
N THR A 77 -0.26 6.52 13.56
CA THR A 77 -0.81 7.45 14.56
C THR A 77 -2.32 7.60 14.41
N ARG A 78 -2.79 7.70 13.18
CA ARG A 78 -4.23 7.92 12.90
C ARG A 78 -5.04 6.63 12.91
N ARG A 79 -4.44 5.54 12.41
CA ARG A 79 -5.09 4.23 12.28
C ARG A 79 -4.11 3.13 12.67
N PRO A 80 -3.94 2.89 14.00
CA PRO A 80 -2.91 1.94 14.47
C PRO A 80 -3.09 0.51 13.93
N ASP A 81 -4.33 0.14 13.60
CA ASP A 81 -4.61 -1.23 13.13
C ASP A 81 -4.54 -1.39 11.62
N MET A 82 -4.27 -0.30 10.88
CA MET A 82 -4.22 -0.35 9.43
C MET A 82 -2.92 -1.02 8.96
N PRO A 83 -3.00 -2.17 8.25
CA PRO A 83 -1.78 -2.77 7.69
C PRO A 83 -1.17 -1.87 6.63
N VAL A 84 0.14 -1.67 6.72
CA VAL A 84 0.90 -0.93 5.71
C VAL A 84 2.00 -1.82 5.19
N MET A 85 2.01 -2.06 3.88
CA MET A 85 3.07 -2.78 3.20
C MET A 85 4.00 -1.77 2.55
N MET A 86 5.30 -1.93 2.77
CA MET A 86 6.30 -1.00 2.23
C MET A 86 6.97 -1.60 1.00
N VAL A 87 7.05 -0.81 -0.05
CA VAL A 87 7.73 -1.21 -1.29
C VAL A 87 9.12 -0.60 -1.27
N THR A 88 10.14 -1.45 -1.29
CA THR A 88 11.53 -1.05 -1.06
C THR A 88 12.42 -1.37 -2.25
N ALA A 89 13.47 -0.56 -2.44
CA ALA A 89 14.51 -0.87 -3.42
C ALA A 89 15.44 -1.93 -2.85
N TYR A 90 16.03 -2.72 -3.75
CA TYR A 90 17.05 -3.69 -3.36
C TYR A 90 18.24 -2.97 -2.72
N GLY A 91 18.69 -3.48 -1.57
CA GLY A 91 19.83 -2.92 -0.87
C GLY A 91 19.50 -1.81 0.12
N ASP A 92 18.24 -1.46 0.29
CA ASP A 92 17.83 -0.38 1.21
C ASP A 92 17.51 -0.95 2.60
N ASP A 93 18.49 -1.63 3.19
CA ASP A 93 18.28 -2.38 4.44
C ASP A 93 18.01 -1.48 5.64
N GLU A 94 18.65 -0.31 5.69
CA GLU A 94 18.48 0.61 6.82
C GLU A 94 17.06 1.16 6.88
N ARG A 95 16.53 1.60 5.74
CA ARG A 95 15.16 2.11 5.68
C ARG A 95 14.14 1.02 5.95
N ARG A 96 14.42 -0.18 5.47
CA ARG A 96 13.56 -1.33 5.74
C ARG A 96 13.50 -1.61 7.24
N ARG A 97 14.63 -1.55 7.93
CA ARG A 97 14.67 -1.75 9.38
C ARG A 97 13.87 -0.67 10.10
N MET A 98 14.00 0.60 9.67
CA MET A 98 13.23 1.69 10.24
C MET A 98 11.73 1.48 10.04
N ALA A 99 11.33 1.04 8.84
CA ALA A 99 9.92 0.75 8.55
C ALA A 99 9.39 -0.38 9.44
N ASP A 100 10.20 -1.39 9.68
CA ASP A 100 9.83 -2.48 10.58
C ASP A 100 9.60 -1.96 12.00
N GLU A 101 10.48 -1.11 12.49
CA GLU A 101 10.34 -0.48 13.81
C GLU A 101 9.09 0.38 13.89
N TYR A 102 8.69 1.01 12.79
CA TYR A 102 7.49 1.86 12.74
C TYR A 102 6.20 1.05 12.53
N GLY A 103 6.31 -0.26 12.41
CA GLY A 103 5.13 -1.13 12.37
C GLY A 103 4.64 -1.53 10.99
N ALA A 104 5.51 -1.53 9.97
CA ALA A 104 5.13 -2.05 8.66
C ALA A 104 4.75 -3.53 8.75
N ALA A 105 3.68 -3.91 8.07
CA ALA A 105 3.17 -5.27 8.11
C ALA A 105 3.99 -6.21 7.22
N GLU A 106 4.43 -5.73 6.08
CA GLU A 106 5.15 -6.52 5.09
C GLU A 106 6.06 -5.64 4.25
N PHE A 107 7.02 -6.28 3.60
CA PHE A 107 7.97 -5.61 2.71
C PHE A 107 7.93 -6.28 1.34
N ILE A 108 7.92 -5.46 0.29
CA ILE A 108 7.93 -5.92 -1.09
C ILE A 108 9.12 -5.26 -1.76
N THR A 109 10.06 -6.06 -2.27
CA THR A 109 11.24 -5.54 -2.96
C THR A 109 10.92 -5.31 -4.44
N LYS A 110 11.32 -4.17 -4.98
CA LYS A 110 11.17 -3.87 -6.41
C LYS A 110 12.14 -4.73 -7.23
N PRO A 111 11.73 -5.20 -8.42
CA PRO A 111 10.42 -5.03 -9.04
C PRO A 111 9.37 -5.88 -8.33
N VAL A 112 8.13 -5.38 -8.27
CA VAL A 112 7.06 -6.05 -7.54
C VAL A 112 6.71 -7.39 -8.18
N ASP A 113 6.75 -8.45 -7.39
CA ASP A 113 6.22 -9.75 -7.78
C ASP A 113 4.72 -9.76 -7.44
N PHE A 114 3.90 -9.59 -8.46
CA PHE A 114 2.46 -9.45 -8.24
C PHE A 114 1.79 -10.73 -7.76
N ASP A 115 2.31 -11.90 -8.13
CA ASP A 115 1.77 -13.15 -7.62
C ASP A 115 2.01 -13.29 -6.13
N LEU A 116 3.21 -12.93 -5.68
CA LEU A 116 3.53 -12.92 -4.26
C LEU A 116 2.69 -11.89 -3.52
N LEU A 117 2.56 -10.68 -4.08
CA LEU A 117 1.75 -9.63 -3.49
C LEU A 117 0.30 -10.09 -3.30
N LYS A 118 -0.29 -10.70 -4.32
CA LYS A 118 -1.66 -11.19 -4.23
C LYS A 118 -1.80 -12.28 -3.17
N ALA A 119 -0.79 -13.15 -3.03
CA ALA A 119 -0.79 -14.16 -1.98
C ALA A 119 -0.74 -13.51 -0.58
N GLN A 120 0.09 -12.48 -0.41
CA GLN A 120 0.17 -11.76 0.86
C GLN A 120 -1.12 -11.03 1.18
N LEU A 121 -1.77 -10.44 0.17
CA LEU A 121 -3.05 -9.76 0.37
C LEU A 121 -4.13 -10.71 0.90
N ARG A 122 -4.13 -11.95 0.42
CA ARG A 122 -5.11 -12.95 0.88
C ARG A 122 -4.92 -13.34 2.34
N GLN A 123 -3.75 -13.07 2.92
CA GLN A 123 -3.47 -13.39 4.33
C GLN A 123 -3.89 -12.27 5.29
N LEU A 124 -4.28 -11.11 4.77
CA LEU A 124 -4.61 -9.97 5.62
C LEU A 124 -5.93 -10.16 6.35
N PRO A 125 -6.06 -9.59 7.57
CA PRO A 125 -7.37 -9.52 8.24
C PRO A 125 -8.38 -8.79 7.35
N GLY A 126 -9.60 -9.29 7.30
CA GLY A 126 -10.64 -8.73 6.45
C GLY A 126 -10.73 -9.38 5.08
N MET A 127 -9.78 -10.24 4.73
CA MET A 127 -9.79 -11.02 3.50
C MET A 127 -10.27 -12.44 3.80
N ALA A 128 -11.42 -12.54 4.45
CA ALA A 128 -12.00 -13.84 4.75
C ALA A 128 -12.35 -14.55 3.45
N SER A 129 -11.83 -15.72 3.26
CA SER A 129 -12.14 -16.55 2.13
C SER A 129 -13.52 -17.21 2.25
#